data_0b105623e893b670a0cc6133610bcdc6
#
_entry.id   0b105623e893b670a0cc6133610bcdc6
#
_cell.length_a   1.000
_cell.length_b   1.000
_cell.length_c   1.000
_cell.angle_alpha   90.00
_cell.angle_beta   90.00
_cell.angle_gamma   90.00
#
_symmetry.space_group_name_H-M   'P 1'
#
loop_
_entity.id
_entity.type
_entity.pdbx_description
1 polymer ?
#
loop_
_entity_poly.entity_id
_entity_poly.type
_entity_poly.pdbx_seq_one_letter_code
_entity_poly.pdbx_strand_id
1 'polypeptide(L)'
;MKKNILYLFFVLFLIKVNAQNKLQLQKINSENKPWTYERANDHKNKFNFVVVADRTGGERKGVWQKGIEKINLIQPAFVVSVGDLINGYTEDLETIEAEWQEFNSFVKKLEMPFFYVAGNHDYTNEVMENEWFKRFGTDYYHFLYKNVLFICLNSEYGHTATKNPDLGQDQVKFVKKILKKNANVDWTMIFMHQPLWLKKSGKNWLKIENLLKETKHSVFTGHHHNYKLYERNKNDYFVLATMGGGSKLRGNEYGEFDHFMFITMTERGPYFTNLMLDGIEDKNIRKEKTSTSF
;
A
#
# COMPACT_ATOMS: atom_id res chain seq x y z
N MET A 1 -47.44 -22.15 -25.47
CA MET A 1 -46.26 -22.99 -25.17
C MET A 1 -44.91 -22.30 -25.27
N LYS A 2 -44.79 -20.95 -25.32
CA LYS A 2 -43.47 -20.25 -25.45
C LYS A 2 -42.99 -19.55 -24.17
N LYS A 3 -43.75 -19.54 -23.07
CA LYS A 3 -43.40 -18.85 -21.81
C LYS A 3 -42.58 -19.70 -20.82
N ASN A 4 -42.65 -21.03 -20.89
CA ASN A 4 -41.99 -21.91 -19.90
C ASN A 4 -40.53 -22.22 -20.21
N ILE A 5 -40.05 -22.00 -21.45
CA ILE A 5 -38.67 -22.29 -21.84
C ILE A 5 -37.72 -21.17 -21.33
N LEU A 6 -38.21 -19.93 -21.20
CA LEU A 6 -37.42 -18.80 -20.74
C LEU A 6 -37.06 -18.89 -19.23
N TYR A 7 -37.95 -19.44 -18.41
CA TYR A 7 -37.71 -19.66 -16.97
C TYR A 7 -36.67 -20.76 -16.70
N LEU A 8 -36.60 -21.79 -17.53
CA LEU A 8 -35.65 -22.90 -17.36
C LEU A 8 -34.21 -22.45 -17.67
N PHE A 9 -34.02 -21.50 -18.60
CA PHE A 9 -32.70 -20.93 -18.91
C PHE A 9 -32.18 -19.99 -17.80
N PHE A 10 -33.05 -19.29 -17.11
CA PHE A 10 -32.68 -18.38 -16.02
C PHE A 10 -32.26 -19.14 -14.75
N VAL A 11 -32.91 -20.26 -14.46
CA VAL A 11 -32.55 -21.11 -13.30
C VAL A 11 -31.23 -21.85 -13.52
N LEU A 12 -30.90 -22.25 -14.76
CA LEU A 12 -29.60 -22.89 -15.10
C LEU A 12 -28.42 -21.89 -15.01
N PHE A 13 -28.64 -20.59 -15.19
CA PHE A 13 -27.58 -19.59 -15.06
C PHE A 13 -27.25 -19.26 -13.62
N LEU A 14 -28.21 -19.36 -12.68
CA LEU A 14 -28.00 -19.13 -11.24
C LEU A 14 -27.26 -20.29 -10.55
N ILE A 15 -27.31 -21.49 -11.07
CA ILE A 15 -26.63 -22.68 -10.48
C ILE A 15 -25.12 -22.68 -10.81
N LYS A 16 -24.67 -22.02 -11.89
CA LYS A 16 -23.24 -21.96 -12.26
C LYS A 16 -22.38 -21.06 -11.37
N VAL A 17 -22.97 -20.16 -10.57
CA VAL A 17 -22.21 -19.17 -9.79
C VAL A 17 -21.59 -19.76 -8.51
N ASN A 18 -22.07 -20.88 -8.01
CA ASN A 18 -21.58 -21.46 -6.73
C ASN A 18 -20.56 -22.60 -6.87
N ALA A 19 -20.13 -22.97 -8.08
CA ALA A 19 -19.26 -24.14 -8.29
C ALA A 19 -17.75 -23.80 -8.36
N GLN A 20 -17.37 -22.52 -8.34
CA GLN A 20 -16.03 -22.08 -8.74
C GLN A 20 -14.91 -22.37 -7.73
N ASN A 21 -15.23 -22.68 -6.47
CA ASN A 21 -14.24 -22.93 -5.41
C ASN A 21 -14.27 -24.36 -4.86
N LYS A 22 -15.10 -25.25 -5.44
CA LYS A 22 -15.15 -26.64 -5.00
C LYS A 22 -14.05 -27.44 -5.70
N LEU A 23 -13.23 -28.12 -4.91
CA LEU A 23 -12.23 -29.04 -5.43
C LEU A 23 -12.90 -30.24 -6.07
N GLN A 24 -12.40 -30.70 -7.21
CA GLN A 24 -12.83 -31.94 -7.85
C GLN A 24 -12.07 -33.09 -7.19
N LEU A 25 -12.63 -33.64 -6.14
CA LEU A 25 -11.97 -34.63 -5.33
C LEU A 25 -12.41 -36.04 -5.77
N GLN A 26 -11.49 -37.00 -5.66
CA GLN A 26 -11.75 -38.41 -5.87
C GLN A 26 -12.83 -38.89 -4.89
N LYS A 27 -13.76 -39.71 -5.37
CA LYS A 27 -14.73 -40.40 -4.47
C LYS A 27 -13.98 -41.46 -3.67
N ILE A 28 -14.01 -41.33 -2.34
CA ILE A 28 -13.46 -42.30 -1.40
C ILE A 28 -14.61 -42.85 -0.54
N ASN A 29 -14.75 -44.19 -0.50
CA ASN A 29 -15.76 -44.89 0.29
C ASN A 29 -15.24 -45.10 1.73
N SER A 30 -14.93 -44.03 2.45
CA SER A 30 -14.51 -44.03 3.85
C SER A 30 -15.04 -42.77 4.51
N GLU A 31 -15.33 -42.82 5.81
CA GLU A 31 -15.62 -41.61 6.61
C GLU A 31 -14.37 -40.69 6.71
N ASN A 32 -13.20 -41.32 6.88
CA ASN A 32 -11.94 -40.61 6.95
C ASN A 32 -11.43 -40.23 5.54
N LYS A 33 -11.08 -38.98 5.37
CA LYS A 33 -10.56 -38.42 4.11
C LYS A 33 -9.14 -37.90 4.34
N PRO A 34 -8.22 -38.00 3.35
CA PRO A 34 -6.90 -37.44 3.45
C PRO A 34 -6.88 -35.92 3.11
N TRP A 35 -7.97 -35.23 3.40
CA TRP A 35 -8.08 -33.77 3.27
C TRP A 35 -9.04 -33.21 4.33
N THR A 36 -8.82 -31.94 4.71
CA THR A 36 -9.56 -31.26 5.77
C THR A 36 -10.78 -30.49 5.24
N TYR A 37 -10.69 -29.95 4.03
CA TYR A 37 -11.76 -29.15 3.40
C TYR A 37 -11.96 -29.55 1.93
N GLU A 38 -13.20 -29.44 1.45
CA GLU A 38 -13.57 -29.71 0.06
C GLU A 38 -13.56 -28.43 -0.80
N ARG A 39 -13.29 -27.28 -0.21
CA ARG A 39 -13.19 -26.00 -0.90
C ARG A 39 -11.79 -25.44 -0.79
N ALA A 40 -11.28 -24.96 -1.91
CA ALA A 40 -10.04 -24.21 -1.93
C ALA A 40 -10.20 -22.86 -1.18
N ASN A 41 -9.14 -22.39 -0.54
CA ASN A 41 -9.07 -21.03 -0.01
C ASN A 41 -8.81 -20.05 -1.16
N ASP A 42 -9.76 -19.99 -2.07
CA ASP A 42 -9.73 -19.10 -3.22
C ASP A 42 -10.95 -18.17 -3.19
N HIS A 43 -10.72 -16.89 -3.42
CA HIS A 43 -11.73 -15.85 -3.39
C HIS A 43 -11.83 -15.19 -4.77
N LYS A 44 -13.06 -15.04 -5.26
CA LYS A 44 -13.33 -14.26 -6.46
C LYS A 44 -12.79 -12.83 -6.24
N ASN A 45 -12.09 -12.28 -7.23
CA ASN A 45 -11.43 -10.98 -7.14
C ASN A 45 -10.21 -10.89 -6.20
N LYS A 46 -9.72 -12.00 -5.65
CA LYS A 46 -8.47 -12.03 -4.89
C LYS A 46 -7.30 -11.52 -5.74
N PHE A 47 -6.50 -10.67 -5.16
CA PHE A 47 -5.22 -10.24 -5.71
C PHE A 47 -4.27 -9.84 -4.59
N ASN A 48 -3.00 -9.81 -4.90
CA ASN A 48 -1.97 -9.38 -3.95
C ASN A 48 -1.25 -8.16 -4.51
N PHE A 49 -0.84 -7.28 -3.63
CA PHE A 49 0.08 -6.18 -3.95
C PHE A 49 1.04 -5.96 -2.79
N VAL A 50 2.11 -5.23 -3.05
CA VAL A 50 3.16 -4.95 -2.07
C VAL A 50 3.25 -3.45 -1.81
N VAL A 51 3.51 -3.07 -0.56
CA VAL A 51 3.90 -1.71 -0.18
C VAL A 51 5.31 -1.72 0.36
N VAL A 52 6.16 -0.85 -0.19
CA VAL A 52 7.56 -0.65 0.19
C VAL A 52 7.78 0.75 0.77
N ALA A 53 8.72 0.90 1.70
CA ALA A 53 9.02 2.15 2.37
C ALA A 53 10.53 2.39 2.48
N ASP A 54 10.91 3.66 2.47
CA ASP A 54 12.17 4.16 3.01
C ASP A 54 13.40 3.33 2.61
N ARG A 55 13.78 3.43 1.32
CA ARG A 55 15.06 2.90 0.84
C ARG A 55 16.22 3.70 1.44
N THR A 56 16.04 5.01 1.59
CA THR A 56 17.07 5.97 1.96
C THR A 56 16.85 6.58 3.36
N GLY A 57 17.48 7.74 3.64
CA GLY A 57 17.55 8.25 5.01
C GLY A 57 18.56 7.48 5.86
N GLY A 58 19.77 7.26 5.33
CA GLY A 58 20.81 6.40 5.90
C GLY A 58 20.83 5.03 5.25
N GLU A 59 20.90 5.01 3.92
CA GLU A 59 20.84 3.79 3.09
C GLU A 59 21.81 2.71 3.55
N ARG A 60 21.31 1.48 3.68
CA ARG A 60 22.08 0.25 3.90
C ARG A 60 22.13 -0.55 2.60
N LYS A 61 23.30 -0.50 1.94
CA LYS A 61 23.53 -1.09 0.61
C LYS A 61 23.13 -2.57 0.55
N GLY A 62 22.50 -2.95 -0.55
CA GLY A 62 22.12 -4.34 -0.84
C GLY A 62 20.77 -4.77 -0.21
N VAL A 63 20.23 -4.03 0.75
CA VAL A 63 18.95 -4.39 1.40
C VAL A 63 17.77 -4.22 0.42
N TRP A 64 17.69 -3.09 -0.27
CA TRP A 64 16.66 -2.84 -1.29
C TRP A 64 16.68 -3.90 -2.39
N GLN A 65 17.87 -4.26 -2.88
CA GLN A 65 18.04 -5.28 -3.92
C GLN A 65 17.52 -6.66 -3.46
N LYS A 66 17.81 -7.06 -2.22
CA LYS A 66 17.25 -8.30 -1.62
C LYS A 66 15.72 -8.24 -1.53
N GLY A 67 15.16 -7.07 -1.19
CA GLY A 67 13.72 -6.85 -1.18
C GLY A 67 13.10 -7.07 -2.55
N ILE A 68 13.68 -6.49 -3.62
CA ILE A 68 13.23 -6.67 -4.99
C ILE A 68 13.28 -8.14 -5.43
N GLU A 69 14.36 -8.87 -5.12
CA GLU A 69 14.47 -10.29 -5.42
C GLU A 69 13.32 -11.08 -4.76
N LYS A 70 13.02 -10.81 -3.48
CA LYS A 70 11.92 -11.46 -2.77
C LYS A 70 10.54 -11.08 -3.31
N ILE A 71 10.34 -9.82 -3.70
CA ILE A 71 9.10 -9.35 -4.33
C ILE A 71 8.87 -10.08 -5.66
N ASN A 72 9.91 -10.26 -6.48
CA ASN A 72 9.80 -11.04 -7.73
C ASN A 72 9.44 -12.51 -7.47
N LEU A 73 9.90 -13.13 -6.38
CA LEU A 73 9.52 -14.51 -6.05
C LEU A 73 8.03 -14.68 -5.70
N ILE A 74 7.40 -13.67 -5.11
CA ILE A 74 5.98 -13.74 -4.67
C ILE A 74 5.00 -13.20 -5.70
N GLN A 75 5.47 -12.60 -6.81
CA GLN A 75 4.69 -12.18 -7.98
C GLN A 75 3.42 -11.40 -7.62
N PRO A 76 3.49 -10.25 -6.93
CA PRO A 76 2.32 -9.41 -6.66
C PRO A 76 1.82 -8.76 -7.95
N ALA A 77 0.57 -8.30 -7.98
CA ALA A 77 0.01 -7.60 -9.13
C ALA A 77 0.75 -6.27 -9.42
N PHE A 78 1.24 -5.61 -8.39
CA PHE A 78 2.04 -4.37 -8.46
C PHE A 78 2.68 -4.06 -7.10
N VAL A 79 3.59 -3.10 -7.12
CA VAL A 79 4.25 -2.53 -5.94
C VAL A 79 3.89 -1.05 -5.82
N VAL A 80 3.60 -0.57 -4.60
CA VAL A 80 3.40 0.86 -4.30
C VAL A 80 4.46 1.29 -3.29
N SER A 81 5.13 2.42 -3.52
CA SER A 81 6.02 3.01 -2.52
C SER A 81 5.27 3.98 -1.59
N VAL A 82 5.87 4.28 -0.44
CA VAL A 82 5.45 5.39 0.42
C VAL A 82 6.55 6.45 0.58
N GLY A 83 7.49 6.53 -0.39
CA GLY A 83 8.49 7.59 -0.48
C GLY A 83 9.86 7.23 0.08
N ASP A 84 10.75 8.22 0.07
CA ASP A 84 12.16 8.17 0.42
C ASP A 84 12.94 7.15 -0.44
N LEU A 85 12.94 7.41 -1.75
CA LEU A 85 13.45 6.54 -2.79
C LEU A 85 14.92 6.84 -3.13
N ILE A 86 15.30 8.14 -3.10
CA ILE A 86 16.65 8.65 -3.35
C ILE A 86 17.19 9.40 -2.12
N ASN A 87 18.49 9.67 -2.05
CA ASN A 87 19.06 10.40 -0.93
C ASN A 87 18.62 11.87 -0.89
N GLY A 88 18.56 12.51 -2.03
CA GLY A 88 18.04 13.85 -2.17
C GLY A 88 18.75 14.92 -1.33
N TYR A 89 17.99 15.88 -0.80
CA TYR A 89 18.50 17.03 -0.01
C TYR A 89 19.60 17.80 -0.71
N THR A 90 19.54 17.90 -2.03
CA THR A 90 20.50 18.61 -2.89
C THR A 90 19.76 19.43 -3.96
N GLU A 91 20.41 20.45 -4.50
CA GLU A 91 19.98 21.21 -5.67
C GLU A 91 20.86 20.90 -6.89
N ASP A 92 21.88 20.05 -6.73
CA ASP A 92 22.77 19.64 -7.81
C ASP A 92 22.08 18.63 -8.73
N LEU A 93 21.79 19.09 -9.96
CA LEU A 93 21.06 18.31 -10.95
C LEU A 93 21.80 17.02 -11.38
N GLU A 94 23.12 17.03 -11.40
CA GLU A 94 23.90 15.83 -11.76
C GLU A 94 23.76 14.76 -10.68
N THR A 95 23.82 15.14 -9.41
CA THR A 95 23.60 14.25 -8.27
C THR A 95 22.16 13.70 -8.29
N ILE A 96 21.17 14.57 -8.46
CA ILE A 96 19.75 14.16 -8.51
C ILE A 96 19.53 13.14 -9.66
N GLU A 97 20.08 13.41 -10.84
CA GLU A 97 19.96 12.52 -11.98
C GLU A 97 20.62 11.16 -11.72
N ALA A 98 21.83 11.16 -11.16
CA ALA A 98 22.55 9.94 -10.83
C ALA A 98 21.80 9.08 -9.82
N GLU A 99 21.23 9.69 -8.77
CA GLU A 99 20.44 8.97 -7.76
C GLU A 99 19.15 8.37 -8.35
N TRP A 100 18.44 9.10 -9.20
CA TRP A 100 17.27 8.58 -9.90
C TRP A 100 17.62 7.48 -10.91
N GLN A 101 18.75 7.59 -11.60
CA GLN A 101 19.23 6.53 -12.49
C GLN A 101 19.55 5.25 -11.71
N GLU A 102 20.22 5.37 -10.56
CA GLU A 102 20.48 4.24 -9.68
C GLU A 102 19.16 3.60 -9.23
N PHE A 103 18.24 4.38 -8.64
CA PHE A 103 16.96 3.89 -8.15
C PHE A 103 16.15 3.20 -9.26
N ASN A 104 16.04 3.84 -10.43
CA ASN A 104 15.33 3.26 -11.55
C ASN A 104 16.00 1.99 -12.10
N SER A 105 17.32 1.82 -11.91
CA SER A 105 18.01 0.57 -12.26
C SER A 105 17.52 -0.62 -11.40
N PHE A 106 17.12 -0.35 -10.18
CA PHE A 106 16.51 -1.34 -9.29
C PHE A 106 15.04 -1.61 -9.66
N VAL A 107 14.25 -0.55 -9.88
CA VAL A 107 12.83 -0.70 -10.28
C VAL A 107 12.69 -1.47 -11.59
N LYS A 108 13.60 -1.28 -12.55
CA LYS A 108 13.64 -2.06 -13.82
C LYS A 108 13.82 -3.57 -13.63
N LYS A 109 14.26 -4.04 -12.46
CA LYS A 109 14.38 -5.47 -12.13
C LYS A 109 13.07 -6.06 -11.60
N LEU A 110 12.08 -5.23 -11.26
CA LEU A 110 10.75 -5.70 -10.89
C LEU A 110 10.03 -6.23 -12.15
N GLU A 111 9.33 -7.33 -11.98
CA GLU A 111 8.56 -7.99 -13.04
C GLU A 111 7.09 -7.52 -13.09
N MET A 112 6.73 -6.52 -12.26
CA MET A 112 5.40 -5.95 -12.14
C MET A 112 5.45 -4.42 -12.05
N PRO A 113 4.32 -3.71 -12.27
CA PRO A 113 4.25 -2.24 -12.15
C PRO A 113 4.69 -1.73 -10.78
N PHE A 114 5.37 -0.58 -10.77
CA PHE A 114 5.75 0.16 -9.57
C PHE A 114 5.09 1.55 -9.56
N PHE A 115 4.46 1.92 -8.44
CA PHE A 115 3.81 3.19 -8.24
C PHE A 115 4.61 4.07 -7.27
N TYR A 116 4.98 5.27 -7.70
CA TYR A 116 5.84 6.19 -6.97
C TYR A 116 5.01 7.11 -6.07
N VAL A 117 5.47 7.31 -4.84
CA VAL A 117 4.98 8.34 -3.91
C VAL A 117 6.19 9.13 -3.42
N ALA A 118 6.08 10.44 -3.33
CA ALA A 118 7.18 11.29 -2.88
C ALA A 118 7.35 11.22 -1.37
N GLY A 119 8.61 11.11 -0.91
CA GLY A 119 9.02 11.34 0.47
C GLY A 119 9.84 12.62 0.60
N ASN A 120 10.24 12.98 1.82
CA ASN A 120 10.99 14.20 2.05
C ASN A 120 12.38 14.18 1.43
N HIS A 121 12.96 13.02 1.22
CA HIS A 121 14.20 12.86 0.46
C HIS A 121 14.01 13.09 -1.03
N ASP A 122 12.86 12.76 -1.58
CA ASP A 122 12.56 12.85 -3.01
C ASP A 122 12.11 14.25 -3.45
N TYR A 123 11.66 15.11 -2.49
CA TYR A 123 10.90 16.34 -2.75
C TYR A 123 11.30 17.50 -1.82
N THR A 124 12.59 17.60 -1.50
CA THR A 124 13.11 18.47 -0.44
C THR A 124 12.98 19.97 -0.73
N ASN A 125 13.13 20.39 -2.00
CA ASN A 125 13.22 21.76 -2.44
C ASN A 125 12.62 21.94 -3.85
N GLU A 126 12.56 23.19 -4.35
CA GLU A 126 11.97 23.52 -5.64
C GLU A 126 12.66 22.83 -6.82
N VAL A 127 13.98 22.64 -6.75
CA VAL A 127 14.74 21.94 -7.81
C VAL A 127 14.29 20.49 -7.89
N MET A 128 14.20 19.80 -6.75
CA MET A 128 13.77 18.40 -6.68
C MET A 128 12.28 18.25 -7.03
N GLU A 129 11.42 19.20 -6.66
CA GLU A 129 10.02 19.23 -7.08
C GLU A 129 9.93 19.31 -8.61
N ASN A 130 10.67 20.22 -9.25
CA ASN A 130 10.70 20.35 -10.70
C ASN A 130 11.19 19.06 -11.36
N GLU A 131 12.22 18.41 -10.80
CA GLU A 131 12.73 17.13 -11.28
C GLU A 131 11.72 15.99 -11.09
N TRP A 132 10.94 16.00 -10.01
CA TRP A 132 9.81 15.08 -9.82
C TRP A 132 8.77 15.23 -10.94
N PHE A 133 8.31 16.46 -11.21
CA PHE A 133 7.32 16.72 -12.25
C PHE A 133 7.83 16.37 -13.66
N LYS A 134 9.10 16.60 -13.95
CA LYS A 134 9.70 16.17 -15.23
C LYS A 134 9.68 14.65 -15.41
N ARG A 135 9.86 13.87 -14.32
CA ARG A 135 9.90 12.41 -14.35
C ARG A 135 8.53 11.76 -14.32
N PHE A 136 7.63 12.27 -13.49
CA PHE A 136 6.38 11.59 -13.15
C PHE A 136 5.11 12.37 -13.53
N GLY A 137 5.23 13.64 -13.89
CA GLY A 137 4.13 14.48 -14.39
C GLY A 137 3.14 14.96 -13.32
N THR A 138 3.07 14.29 -12.17
CA THR A 138 2.21 14.65 -11.02
C THR A 138 2.81 14.11 -9.74
N ASP A 139 2.44 14.69 -8.61
CA ASP A 139 2.88 14.30 -7.26
C ASP A 139 1.76 13.68 -6.42
N TYR A 140 0.50 13.71 -6.90
CA TYR A 140 -0.61 12.98 -6.33
C TYR A 140 -1.54 12.46 -7.43
N TYR A 141 -2.07 11.24 -7.24
CA TYR A 141 -2.90 10.58 -8.25
C TYR A 141 -3.72 9.45 -7.63
N HIS A 142 -4.55 8.81 -8.43
CA HIS A 142 -5.32 7.63 -8.05
C HIS A 142 -5.41 6.64 -9.20
N PHE A 143 -5.67 5.40 -8.86
CA PHE A 143 -6.06 4.36 -9.81
C PHE A 143 -7.05 3.37 -9.18
N LEU A 144 -7.68 2.59 -10.00
CA LEU A 144 -8.63 1.54 -9.61
C LEU A 144 -8.10 0.19 -10.06
N TYR A 145 -8.18 -0.81 -9.20
CA TYR A 145 -7.92 -2.19 -9.56
C TYR A 145 -8.87 -3.12 -8.81
N LYS A 146 -9.60 -3.99 -9.54
CA LYS A 146 -10.55 -4.96 -8.99
C LYS A 146 -11.46 -4.38 -7.88
N ASN A 147 -12.12 -3.26 -8.19
CA ASN A 147 -13.03 -2.54 -7.28
C ASN A 147 -12.40 -2.00 -5.99
N VAL A 148 -11.09 -1.83 -5.96
CA VAL A 148 -10.35 -1.16 -4.89
C VAL A 148 -9.79 0.16 -5.43
N LEU A 149 -10.00 1.24 -4.68
CA LEU A 149 -9.48 2.57 -4.99
C LEU A 149 -8.13 2.76 -4.30
N PHE A 150 -7.12 3.16 -5.08
CA PHE A 150 -5.77 3.49 -4.61
C PHE A 150 -5.55 4.98 -4.79
N ILE A 151 -5.18 5.68 -3.72
CA ILE A 151 -4.94 7.13 -3.70
C ILE A 151 -3.52 7.37 -3.19
N CYS A 152 -2.67 7.93 -4.05
CA CYS A 152 -1.31 8.35 -3.71
C CYS A 152 -1.31 9.86 -3.49
N LEU A 153 -0.78 10.32 -2.35
CA LEU A 153 -0.77 11.72 -1.92
C LEU A 153 0.66 12.18 -1.64
N ASN A 154 0.91 13.47 -1.82
CA ASN A 154 2.18 14.10 -1.49
C ASN A 154 2.07 14.83 -0.14
N SER A 155 2.70 14.28 0.91
CA SER A 155 2.79 14.90 2.24
C SER A 155 3.89 15.98 2.36
N GLU A 156 4.71 16.15 1.30
CA GLU A 156 5.85 17.05 1.25
C GLU A 156 5.52 18.40 0.58
N TYR A 157 4.23 18.72 0.53
CA TYR A 157 3.73 19.91 -0.14
C TYR A 157 4.36 21.21 0.39
N GLY A 158 4.81 22.05 -0.55
CA GLY A 158 5.40 23.37 -0.25
C GLY A 158 6.77 23.30 0.42
N HIS A 159 7.49 22.17 0.34
CA HIS A 159 8.85 21.96 0.89
C HIS A 159 8.96 22.25 2.41
N THR A 160 7.83 22.21 3.11
CA THR A 160 7.78 22.49 4.55
C THR A 160 7.81 21.22 5.40
N ALA A 161 7.98 20.10 4.76
CA ALA A 161 7.87 18.75 5.31
C ALA A 161 8.71 18.50 6.57
N THR A 162 9.90 19.10 6.66
CA THR A 162 10.77 18.96 7.83
C THR A 162 10.26 19.71 9.07
N LYS A 163 9.40 20.73 8.91
CA LYS A 163 8.91 21.57 10.00
C LYS A 163 7.40 21.41 10.23
N ASN A 164 6.62 21.54 9.17
CA ASN A 164 5.15 21.54 9.23
C ASN A 164 4.55 20.73 8.07
N PRO A 165 4.72 19.43 8.03
CA PRO A 165 4.19 18.59 6.94
C PRO A 165 2.66 18.66 6.92
N ASP A 166 2.11 18.81 5.73
CA ASP A 166 0.66 18.69 5.47
C ASP A 166 0.44 18.46 3.96
N LEU A 167 -0.81 18.28 3.58
CA LEU A 167 -1.23 18.19 2.18
C LEU A 167 -1.64 19.57 1.65
N GLY A 168 -1.49 19.78 0.34
CA GLY A 168 -2.06 20.94 -0.33
C GLY A 168 -3.60 20.93 -0.32
N GLN A 169 -4.22 22.11 -0.30
CA GLN A 169 -5.67 22.23 -0.35
C GLN A 169 -6.27 21.62 -1.64
N ASP A 170 -5.49 21.56 -2.71
CA ASP A 170 -5.92 20.95 -3.96
C ASP A 170 -5.99 19.43 -3.85
N GLN A 171 -5.13 18.80 -3.06
CA GLN A 171 -5.24 17.38 -2.73
C GLN A 171 -6.51 17.07 -1.93
N VAL A 172 -6.94 17.96 -1.02
CA VAL A 172 -8.23 17.81 -0.32
C VAL A 172 -9.40 17.83 -1.30
N LYS A 173 -9.41 18.78 -2.24
CA LYS A 173 -10.43 18.87 -3.30
C LYS A 173 -10.40 17.64 -4.20
N PHE A 174 -9.21 17.19 -4.58
CA PHE A 174 -8.98 16.00 -5.38
C PHE A 174 -9.56 14.76 -4.69
N VAL A 175 -9.18 14.47 -3.44
CA VAL A 175 -9.69 13.32 -2.69
C VAL A 175 -11.20 13.36 -2.55
N LYS A 176 -11.78 14.52 -2.20
CA LYS A 176 -13.24 14.70 -2.15
C LYS A 176 -13.94 14.32 -3.45
N LYS A 177 -13.39 14.78 -4.60
CA LYS A 177 -13.90 14.46 -5.94
C LYS A 177 -13.82 12.97 -6.25
N ILE A 178 -12.67 12.35 -5.94
CA ILE A 178 -12.41 10.95 -6.26
C ILE A 178 -13.26 10.01 -5.40
N LEU A 179 -13.37 10.26 -4.09
CA LEU A 179 -14.25 9.49 -3.21
C LEU A 179 -15.71 9.56 -3.66
N LYS A 180 -16.20 10.75 -4.04
CA LYS A 180 -17.57 10.90 -4.58
C LYS A 180 -17.78 10.10 -5.87
N LYS A 181 -16.79 10.10 -6.78
CA LYS A 181 -16.86 9.36 -8.06
C LYS A 181 -16.82 7.85 -7.86
N ASN A 182 -16.16 7.37 -6.81
CA ASN A 182 -15.91 5.96 -6.54
C ASN A 182 -16.55 5.49 -5.21
N ALA A 183 -17.76 5.97 -4.91
CA ALA A 183 -18.46 5.70 -3.65
C ALA A 183 -18.79 4.21 -3.42
N ASN A 184 -18.79 3.39 -4.47
CA ASN A 184 -19.20 1.98 -4.42
C ASN A 184 -18.01 0.99 -4.45
N VAL A 185 -16.77 1.46 -4.21
CA VAL A 185 -15.61 0.57 -4.12
C VAL A 185 -15.65 -0.27 -2.84
N ASP A 186 -15.08 -1.45 -2.89
CA ASP A 186 -15.03 -2.37 -1.75
C ASP A 186 -14.08 -1.87 -0.65
N TRP A 187 -13.01 -1.15 -1.06
CA TRP A 187 -11.98 -0.62 -0.16
C TRP A 187 -11.25 0.56 -0.78
N THR A 188 -10.74 1.47 0.07
CA THR A 188 -9.84 2.56 -0.33
C THR A 188 -8.48 2.40 0.33
N MET A 189 -7.41 2.36 -0.44
CA MET A 189 -6.02 2.32 0.00
C MET A 189 -5.38 3.68 -0.21
N ILE A 190 -4.75 4.25 0.83
CA ILE A 190 -4.17 5.59 0.80
C ILE A 190 -2.69 5.49 1.14
N PHE A 191 -1.86 6.15 0.33
CA PHE A 191 -0.41 6.14 0.44
C PHE A 191 0.09 7.57 0.49
N MET A 192 0.93 7.87 1.46
CA MET A 192 1.68 9.11 1.60
C MET A 192 2.92 8.85 2.44
N HIS A 193 3.89 9.76 2.44
CA HIS A 193 5.13 9.49 3.16
C HIS A 193 5.00 9.73 4.66
N GLN A 194 4.58 10.93 5.08
CA GLN A 194 4.53 11.25 6.51
C GLN A 194 3.21 10.85 7.19
N PRO A 195 3.24 10.34 8.42
CA PRO A 195 2.05 10.00 9.22
C PRO A 195 1.38 11.28 9.76
N LEU A 196 0.67 11.99 8.90
CA LEU A 196 0.11 13.32 9.18
C LEU A 196 -0.91 13.33 10.32
N TRP A 197 -1.52 12.18 10.65
CA TRP A 197 -2.41 12.07 11.83
C TRP A 197 -1.67 12.20 13.17
N LEU A 198 -0.32 12.13 13.17
CA LEU A 198 0.53 12.33 14.33
C LEU A 198 1.08 13.77 14.42
N LYS A 199 0.74 14.63 13.45
CA LYS A 199 1.29 15.97 13.33
C LYS A 199 0.24 17.03 13.59
N LYS A 200 0.55 18.02 14.45
CA LYS A 200 -0.32 19.19 14.69
C LYS A 200 -0.55 20.02 13.42
N SER A 201 0.37 19.99 12.49
CA SER A 201 0.27 20.66 11.17
C SER A 201 -0.70 19.99 10.20
N GLY A 202 -1.01 18.70 10.35
CA GLY A 202 -1.81 17.90 9.43
C GLY A 202 -3.30 18.29 9.34
N LYS A 203 -3.61 19.58 9.23
CA LYS A 203 -4.98 20.11 9.20
C LYS A 203 -5.75 19.69 7.94
N ASN A 204 -5.08 19.64 6.79
CA ASN A 204 -5.69 19.18 5.55
C ASN A 204 -5.87 17.66 5.55
N TRP A 205 -4.94 16.92 6.16
CA TRP A 205 -5.15 15.49 6.40
C TRP A 205 -6.42 15.23 7.22
N LEU A 206 -6.65 15.98 8.32
CA LEU A 206 -7.86 15.83 9.13
C LEU A 206 -9.14 16.06 8.33
N LYS A 207 -9.13 16.97 7.34
CA LYS A 207 -10.28 17.13 6.41
C LYS A 207 -10.50 15.89 5.56
N ILE A 208 -9.42 15.28 5.06
CA ILE A 208 -9.49 14.02 4.29
C ILE A 208 -9.96 12.88 5.20
N GLU A 209 -9.40 12.74 6.39
CA GLU A 209 -9.80 11.72 7.35
C GLU A 209 -11.31 11.82 7.69
N ASN A 210 -11.85 13.02 7.81
CA ASN A 210 -13.28 13.23 7.98
C ASN A 210 -14.12 12.78 6.77
N LEU A 211 -13.62 12.94 5.54
CA LEU A 211 -14.28 12.42 4.33
C LEU A 211 -14.29 10.89 4.29
N LEU A 212 -13.31 10.26 4.93
CA LEU A 212 -13.11 8.81 4.94
C LEU A 212 -13.88 8.10 6.06
N LYS A 213 -14.50 8.81 7.00
CA LYS A 213 -15.10 8.24 8.22
C LYS A 213 -16.02 7.04 7.97
N GLU A 214 -16.83 7.12 6.92
CA GLU A 214 -17.82 6.08 6.58
C GLU A 214 -17.31 5.11 5.50
N THR A 215 -16.04 5.21 5.11
CA THR A 215 -15.46 4.34 4.09
C THR A 215 -14.55 3.28 4.74
N LYS A 216 -14.57 2.07 4.22
CA LYS A 216 -13.56 1.07 4.53
C LYS A 216 -12.25 1.47 3.88
N HIS A 217 -11.23 1.74 4.67
CA HIS A 217 -9.96 2.20 4.13
C HIS A 217 -8.77 1.73 4.96
N SER A 218 -7.58 1.86 4.39
CA SER A 218 -6.31 1.67 5.09
C SER A 218 -5.32 2.73 4.62
N VAL A 219 -4.46 3.18 5.51
CA VAL A 219 -3.48 4.24 5.25
C VAL A 219 -2.08 3.71 5.48
N PHE A 220 -1.17 3.98 4.54
CA PHE A 220 0.23 3.55 4.59
C PHE A 220 1.15 4.76 4.53
N THR A 221 2.11 4.79 5.44
CA THR A 221 3.16 5.81 5.51
C THR A 221 4.51 5.17 5.85
N GLY A 222 5.59 5.94 5.72
CA GLY A 222 6.96 5.57 6.12
C GLY A 222 7.54 6.59 7.09
N HIS A 223 8.68 7.20 6.71
CA HIS A 223 9.34 8.33 7.36
C HIS A 223 10.02 8.03 8.70
N HIS A 224 9.42 7.25 9.56
CA HIS A 224 9.94 7.02 10.91
C HIS A 224 10.93 5.87 11.00
N HIS A 225 11.09 5.08 9.95
CA HIS A 225 11.94 3.88 9.91
C HIS A 225 11.69 2.89 11.06
N ASN A 226 10.48 2.94 11.63
CA ASN A 226 10.03 1.98 12.63
C ASN A 226 8.53 1.69 12.46
N TYR A 227 8.21 0.43 12.45
CA TYR A 227 6.85 -0.06 12.24
C TYR A 227 5.94 0.29 13.42
N LYS A 228 4.74 0.78 13.10
CA LYS A 228 3.65 0.98 14.05
C LYS A 228 2.31 0.81 13.35
N LEU A 229 1.39 0.14 14.01
CA LEU A 229 0.00 0.06 13.60
C LEU A 229 -0.87 0.89 14.54
N TYR A 230 -1.65 1.80 13.96
CA TYR A 230 -2.69 2.57 14.66
C TYR A 230 -4.06 2.14 14.16
N GLU A 231 -5.04 2.13 15.05
CA GLU A 231 -6.44 1.98 14.68
C GLU A 231 -7.13 3.34 14.82
N ARG A 232 -7.71 3.85 13.72
CA ARG A 232 -8.43 5.12 13.67
C ARG A 232 -9.75 4.93 12.91
N ASN A 233 -10.86 5.34 13.52
CA ASN A 233 -12.19 5.18 12.94
C ASN A 233 -12.46 3.73 12.45
N LYS A 234 -12.03 2.72 13.21
CA LYS A 234 -12.11 1.28 12.91
C LYS A 234 -11.35 0.86 11.63
N ASN A 235 -10.37 1.63 11.22
CA ASN A 235 -9.51 1.37 10.07
C ASN A 235 -8.04 1.32 10.48
N ASP A 236 -7.24 0.57 9.73
CA ASP A 236 -5.81 0.38 9.98
C ASP A 236 -4.97 1.49 9.33
N TYR A 237 -4.10 2.11 10.13
CA TYR A 237 -3.15 3.14 9.73
C TYR A 237 -1.74 2.67 10.05
N PHE A 238 -0.94 2.48 9.02
CA PHE A 238 0.40 1.91 9.11
C PHE A 238 1.47 3.01 8.98
N VAL A 239 2.42 2.99 9.91
CA VAL A 239 3.75 3.54 9.71
C VAL A 239 4.65 2.34 9.44
N LEU A 240 5.18 2.21 8.23
CA LEU A 240 6.04 1.11 7.85
C LEU A 240 7.45 1.33 8.42
N ALA A 241 8.19 0.26 8.62
CA ALA A 241 9.61 0.34 8.94
C ALA A 241 10.38 0.72 7.66
N THR A 242 11.45 0.06 7.34
CA THR A 242 12.28 0.42 6.18
C THR A 242 12.54 -0.79 5.30
N MET A 243 12.82 -0.57 4.04
CA MET A 243 13.44 -1.56 3.17
C MET A 243 14.81 -1.05 2.69
N GLY A 244 15.70 -0.80 3.66
CA GLY A 244 17.07 -0.37 3.38
C GLY A 244 17.49 0.99 3.94
N GLY A 245 16.56 1.83 4.40
CA GLY A 245 16.87 3.08 5.08
C GLY A 245 17.52 2.85 6.46
N GLY A 246 18.01 3.94 7.07
CA GLY A 246 18.71 3.88 8.36
C GLY A 246 17.86 3.28 9.48
N SER A 247 18.36 2.26 10.13
CA SER A 247 17.70 1.60 11.25
C SER A 247 18.72 0.99 12.20
N LYS A 248 18.38 0.95 13.49
CA LYS A 248 19.18 0.23 14.51
C LYS A 248 18.92 -1.28 14.49
N LEU A 249 17.91 -1.74 13.77
CA LEU A 249 17.51 -3.14 13.63
C LEU A 249 17.35 -3.88 14.97
N ARG A 250 16.76 -3.21 15.96
CA ARG A 250 16.55 -3.77 17.32
C ARG A 250 15.44 -4.82 17.38
N GLY A 251 14.72 -5.04 16.27
CA GLY A 251 13.71 -6.08 16.16
C GLY A 251 12.28 -5.61 16.44
N ASN A 252 11.41 -6.59 16.62
CA ASN A 252 9.95 -6.44 16.62
C ASN A 252 9.42 -5.49 17.70
N GLU A 253 9.97 -5.54 18.89
CA GLU A 253 9.54 -4.69 20.03
C GLU A 253 9.72 -3.19 19.71
N TYR A 254 10.73 -2.86 18.93
CA TYR A 254 11.03 -1.49 18.51
C TYR A 254 10.40 -1.15 17.15
N GLY A 255 9.87 -2.15 16.44
CA GLY A 255 9.41 -1.99 15.07
C GLY A 255 10.55 -1.71 14.07
N GLU A 256 11.77 -2.05 14.43
CA GLU A 256 12.98 -1.77 13.66
C GLU A 256 13.49 -3.03 12.96
N PHE A 257 13.06 -3.20 11.74
CA PHE A 257 13.38 -4.34 10.88
C PHE A 257 13.26 -3.94 9.40
N ASP A 258 13.85 -4.72 8.51
CA ASP A 258 13.67 -4.58 7.07
C ASP A 258 12.50 -5.44 6.60
N HIS A 259 11.54 -4.80 5.93
CA HIS A 259 10.37 -5.49 5.42
C HIS A 259 9.77 -4.80 4.20
N PHE A 260 8.85 -5.48 3.59
CA PHE A 260 7.78 -4.90 2.79
C PHE A 260 6.44 -5.49 3.25
N MET A 261 5.37 -4.73 3.10
CA MET A 261 4.05 -5.24 3.46
C MET A 261 3.40 -5.91 2.26
N PHE A 262 3.00 -7.18 2.43
CA PHE A 262 2.26 -7.94 1.45
C PHE A 262 0.78 -7.94 1.79
N ILE A 263 -0.04 -7.43 0.89
CA ILE A 263 -1.47 -7.28 1.10
C ILE A 263 -2.22 -8.25 0.18
N THR A 264 -3.06 -9.08 0.78
CA THR A 264 -4.01 -9.94 0.07
C THR A 264 -5.40 -9.33 0.16
N MET A 265 -5.88 -8.76 -0.95
CA MET A 265 -7.26 -8.32 -1.06
C MET A 265 -8.19 -9.50 -1.29
N THR A 266 -9.30 -9.51 -0.56
CA THR A 266 -10.38 -10.48 -0.71
C THR A 266 -11.73 -9.75 -0.65
N GLU A 267 -12.82 -10.44 -0.95
CA GLU A 267 -14.18 -9.90 -0.79
C GLU A 267 -14.55 -9.60 0.68
N ARG A 268 -13.78 -10.12 1.66
CA ARG A 268 -13.94 -9.82 3.10
C ARG A 268 -13.11 -8.62 3.55
N GLY A 269 -12.25 -8.09 2.68
CA GLY A 269 -11.29 -7.03 2.94
C GLY A 269 -9.84 -7.48 2.83
N PRO A 270 -8.89 -6.62 3.21
CA PRO A 270 -7.46 -6.89 3.14
C PRO A 270 -6.96 -7.77 4.29
N TYR A 271 -6.01 -8.65 3.98
CA TYR A 271 -5.11 -9.28 4.92
C TYR A 271 -3.73 -8.66 4.77
N PHE A 272 -3.15 -8.23 5.89
CA PHE A 272 -1.85 -7.56 5.92
C PHE A 272 -0.82 -8.48 6.54
N THR A 273 0.30 -8.66 5.85
CA THR A 273 1.41 -9.50 6.28
C THR A 273 2.72 -8.72 6.15
N ASN A 274 3.47 -8.62 7.23
CA ASN A 274 4.84 -8.11 7.19
C ASN A 274 5.75 -9.22 6.67
N LEU A 275 6.20 -9.11 5.42
CA LEU A 275 7.24 -9.98 4.87
C LEU A 275 8.60 -9.33 5.16
N MET A 276 9.23 -9.79 6.22
CA MET A 276 10.58 -9.38 6.56
C MET A 276 11.60 -10.00 5.58
N LEU A 277 12.77 -9.45 5.50
CA LEU A 277 13.81 -10.04 4.64
C LEU A 277 14.29 -11.41 5.14
N ASP A 278 13.97 -11.76 6.38
CA ASP A 278 14.34 -13.01 7.04
C ASP A 278 13.18 -13.73 7.76
N GLY A 279 11.93 -13.27 7.57
CA GLY A 279 10.78 -13.86 8.25
C GLY A 279 9.43 -13.37 7.75
N ILE A 280 8.37 -13.84 8.42
CA ILE A 280 6.98 -13.44 8.17
C ILE A 280 6.34 -13.12 9.51
N GLU A 281 5.69 -11.95 9.60
CA GLU A 281 5.06 -11.50 10.83
C GLU A 281 3.64 -10.93 10.58
N ASP A 282 2.82 -10.99 11.62
CA ASP A 282 1.47 -10.42 11.62
C ASP A 282 1.49 -8.88 11.66
N LYS A 283 0.42 -8.26 11.19
CA LYS A 283 0.29 -6.78 11.23
C LYS A 283 0.32 -6.21 12.65
N ASN A 284 -0.09 -6.98 13.66
CA ASN A 284 -0.18 -6.51 15.05
C ASN A 284 1.14 -6.62 15.81
N ILE A 285 2.24 -6.97 15.15
CA ILE A 285 3.58 -7.10 15.74
C ILE A 285 3.96 -5.91 16.64
N ARG A 286 3.47 -4.72 16.30
CA ARG A 286 3.57 -3.51 17.11
C ARG A 286 2.34 -2.63 16.94
N LYS A 287 1.29 -2.94 17.71
CA LYS A 287 0.05 -2.13 17.73
C LYS A 287 0.12 -1.08 18.84
N GLU A 288 0.01 0.18 18.45
CA GLU A 288 -0.08 1.30 19.40
C GLU A 288 -1.49 1.34 20.02
N LYS A 289 -1.56 1.68 21.30
CA LYS A 289 -2.86 1.95 21.94
C LYS A 289 -3.50 3.16 21.25
N THR A 290 -4.79 3.07 20.98
CA THR A 290 -5.57 4.13 20.31
C THR A 290 -5.31 5.46 21.00
N SER A 291 -4.57 6.36 20.35
CA SER A 291 -4.49 7.73 20.87
C SER A 291 -5.81 8.41 20.52
N THR A 292 -6.60 8.70 21.55
CA THR A 292 -7.70 9.66 21.42
C THR A 292 -7.14 10.93 20.79
N SER A 293 -7.79 11.38 19.71
CA SER A 293 -7.50 12.62 18.98
C SER A 293 -7.20 13.77 19.94
N PHE A 294 -6.14 14.53 19.66
CA PHE A 294 -5.87 15.82 20.27
C PHE A 294 -6.92 16.87 19.90
#